data_2a31275214145bd69905207f008c49af
#
_entry.id   2a31275214145bd69905207f008c49af
#
_cell.length_a   1.000
_cell.length_b   1.000
_cell.length_c   1.000
_cell.angle_alpha   90.00
_cell.angle_beta   90.00
_cell.angle_gamma   90.00
#
_symmetry.space_group_name_H-M   'P 1'
#
loop_
_entity.id
_entity.type
_entity.pdbx_description
1 polymer ?
#
loop_
_entity_poly.entity_id
_entity_poly.type
_entity_poly.pdbx_seq_one_letter_code
_entity_poly.pdbx_strand_id
1 'polypeptide(L)'
;LLTPEPAEIKFVERLCGLELPTYDEMREIEATSRLYTEDGARFMTTTVLSRVDTESPSLSEITFVLMGAKIITIRHSDSYSFRVFSHQLLRQKQISRDQVFPGLLETIVDRQADVLERFGAELDRLSKNIFRRDEPEGKASKRVPGARALRLTLQDLGRVGDLLTRQRDCLVILLLLLPYASN
;
A
#
# COMPACT_ATOMS: atom_id res chain seq x y z
N LEU A 1 0.63 8.03 -14.50
CA LEU A 1 1.85 7.46 -15.06
C LEU A 1 2.14 6.13 -14.37
N LEU A 2 2.31 5.06 -15.13
CA LEU A 2 2.70 3.74 -14.63
C LEU A 2 4.04 3.37 -15.27
N THR A 3 5.08 3.23 -14.43
CA THR A 3 6.45 2.97 -14.89
C THR A 3 6.82 3.86 -16.08
N PRO A 4 6.75 5.21 -15.89
CA PRO A 4 6.85 6.13 -17.02
C PRO A 4 8.24 6.09 -17.65
N GLU A 5 8.29 6.19 -18.96
CA GLU A 5 9.52 6.43 -19.70
C GLU A 5 9.99 7.88 -19.54
N PRO A 6 11.29 8.19 -19.68
CA PRO A 6 11.80 9.56 -19.57
C PRO A 6 11.11 10.55 -20.53
N ALA A 7 10.65 10.07 -21.69
CA ALA A 7 9.93 10.88 -22.66
C ALA A 7 8.52 11.27 -22.17
N GLU A 8 7.84 10.36 -21.49
CA GLU A 8 6.51 10.58 -20.89
C GLU A 8 6.59 11.58 -19.73
N ILE A 9 7.60 11.43 -18.86
CA ILE A 9 7.87 12.38 -17.77
C ILE A 9 8.07 13.78 -18.34
N LYS A 10 9.03 13.96 -19.26
CA LYS A 10 9.30 15.25 -19.89
C LYS A 10 8.10 15.86 -20.62
N PHE A 11 7.24 15.03 -21.18
CA PHE A 11 6.01 15.51 -21.80
C PHE A 11 5.04 16.08 -20.77
N VAL A 12 4.82 15.39 -19.66
CA VAL A 12 3.93 15.84 -18.58
C VAL A 12 4.49 17.06 -17.88
N GLU A 13 5.80 17.10 -17.61
CA GLU A 13 6.49 18.26 -17.04
C GLU A 13 6.29 19.53 -17.88
N ARG A 14 6.50 19.43 -19.17
CA ARG A 14 6.26 20.55 -20.10
C ARG A 14 4.80 20.97 -20.16
N LEU A 15 3.86 20.00 -20.14
CA LEU A 15 2.42 20.28 -20.15
C LEU A 15 1.94 20.97 -18.87
N CYS A 16 2.56 20.67 -17.76
CA CYS A 16 2.18 21.17 -16.44
C CYS A 16 3.06 22.33 -15.96
N GLY A 17 4.25 22.52 -16.52
CA GLY A 17 5.21 23.53 -16.09
C GLY A 17 5.81 23.28 -14.71
N LEU A 18 6.04 22.00 -14.36
CA LEU A 18 6.60 21.57 -13.08
C LEU A 18 7.57 20.39 -13.30
N GLU A 19 8.49 20.17 -12.39
CA GLU A 19 9.32 18.98 -12.33
C GLU A 19 8.60 17.84 -11.57
N LEU A 20 8.73 16.59 -12.07
CA LEU A 20 8.16 15.42 -11.42
C LEU A 20 9.27 14.68 -10.65
N PRO A 21 8.96 14.12 -9.47
CA PRO A 21 9.94 13.40 -8.69
C PRO A 21 10.42 12.16 -9.43
N THR A 22 11.72 11.92 -9.34
CA THR A 22 12.38 10.71 -9.83
C THR A 22 11.99 9.51 -8.97
N TYR A 23 12.24 8.30 -9.47
CA TYR A 23 11.98 7.09 -8.69
C TYR A 23 12.78 7.03 -7.38
N ASP A 24 14.02 7.54 -7.36
CA ASP A 24 14.86 7.56 -6.16
C ASP A 24 14.31 8.55 -5.12
N GLU A 25 13.87 9.74 -5.54
CA GLU A 25 13.23 10.72 -4.66
C GLU A 25 11.91 10.20 -4.06
N MET A 26 11.12 9.47 -4.84
CA MET A 26 9.89 8.83 -4.33
C MET A 26 10.17 7.81 -3.19
N ARG A 27 11.37 7.27 -3.11
CA ARG A 27 11.79 6.27 -2.10
C ARG A 27 12.41 6.89 -0.86
N GLU A 28 12.63 8.19 -0.84
CA GLU A 28 13.14 8.87 0.34
C GLU A 28 12.20 8.67 1.54
N ILE A 29 12.81 8.55 2.73
CA ILE A 29 12.10 8.20 3.96
C ILE A 29 11.61 9.44 4.69
N GLU A 30 12.28 10.57 4.50
CA GLU A 30 11.99 11.81 5.22
C GLU A 30 10.60 12.35 4.86
N ALA A 31 9.84 12.73 5.87
CA ALA A 31 8.48 13.25 5.69
C ALA A 31 8.45 14.53 4.84
N THR A 32 9.48 15.36 4.94
CA THR A 32 9.64 16.60 4.16
C THR A 32 9.86 16.34 2.66
N SER A 33 10.49 15.23 2.30
CA SER A 33 10.66 14.80 0.91
C SER A 33 9.39 14.10 0.37
N ARG A 34 8.50 13.70 1.25
CA ARG A 34 7.24 13.00 0.86
C ARG A 34 6.04 13.92 0.74
N LEU A 35 6.02 15.03 1.48
CA LEU A 35 4.93 16.00 1.52
C LEU A 35 5.50 17.40 1.38
N TYR A 36 5.44 17.94 0.18
CA TYR A 36 5.95 19.28 -0.09
C TYR A 36 5.10 20.02 -1.12
N THR A 37 5.26 21.35 -1.16
CA THR A 37 4.62 22.22 -2.13
C THR A 37 5.69 22.94 -2.92
N GLU A 38 5.62 22.85 -4.24
CA GLU A 38 6.54 23.48 -5.17
C GLU A 38 5.77 23.93 -6.41
N ASP A 39 6.09 25.11 -6.93
CA ASP A 39 5.47 25.71 -8.12
C ASP A 39 3.93 25.72 -8.10
N GLY A 40 3.34 25.87 -6.92
CA GLY A 40 1.89 25.86 -6.73
C GLY A 40 1.24 24.47 -6.84
N ALA A 41 2.03 23.42 -6.95
CA ALA A 41 1.60 22.03 -6.90
C ALA A 41 1.92 21.40 -5.54
N ARG A 42 1.05 20.52 -5.07
CA ARG A 42 1.27 19.70 -3.87
C ARG A 42 1.70 18.31 -4.25
N PHE A 43 2.85 17.91 -3.77
CA PHE A 43 3.45 16.60 -3.96
C PHE A 43 3.24 15.76 -2.70
N MET A 44 2.72 14.57 -2.88
CA MET A 44 2.38 13.66 -1.78
C MET A 44 2.76 12.25 -2.17
N THR A 45 3.81 11.71 -1.55
CA THR A 45 4.28 10.35 -1.79
C THR A 45 3.90 9.45 -0.63
N THR A 46 3.17 8.39 -0.93
CA THR A 46 2.84 7.33 0.01
C THR A 46 3.48 6.02 -0.41
N THR A 47 3.62 5.12 0.56
CA THR A 47 4.02 3.74 0.32
C THR A 47 2.85 2.82 0.63
N VAL A 48 2.63 1.82 -0.19
CA VAL A 48 1.60 0.79 0.02
C VAL A 48 2.20 -0.59 -0.05
N LEU A 49 1.66 -1.52 0.72
CA LEU A 49 2.04 -2.92 0.62
C LEU A 49 1.34 -3.53 -0.59
N SER A 50 2.14 -4.01 -1.53
CA SER A 50 1.72 -4.58 -2.81
C SER A 50 2.10 -6.05 -2.90
N ARG A 51 1.51 -6.77 -3.87
CA ARG A 51 1.80 -8.18 -4.17
C ARG A 51 1.62 -9.13 -2.97
N VAL A 52 0.74 -8.77 -2.05
CA VAL A 52 0.46 -9.56 -0.83
C VAL A 52 -0.11 -10.94 -1.11
N ASP A 53 -0.61 -11.18 -2.32
CA ASP A 53 -1.15 -12.45 -2.80
C ASP A 53 -0.04 -13.36 -3.35
N THR A 54 1.22 -12.93 -3.32
CA THR A 54 2.39 -13.67 -3.81
C THR A 54 3.31 -14.07 -2.66
N GLU A 55 4.27 -14.93 -2.95
CA GLU A 55 5.31 -15.33 -1.99
C GLU A 55 6.26 -14.18 -1.62
N SER A 56 6.26 -13.09 -2.40
CA SER A 56 7.16 -11.95 -2.24
C SER A 56 6.39 -10.62 -2.19
N PRO A 57 5.70 -10.32 -1.09
CA PRO A 57 5.11 -9.00 -0.87
C PRO A 57 6.17 -7.92 -0.94
N SER A 58 5.84 -6.77 -1.52
CA SER A 58 6.77 -5.65 -1.70
C SER A 58 6.11 -4.33 -1.37
N LEU A 59 6.91 -3.37 -0.93
CA LEU A 59 6.49 -1.97 -0.81
C LEU A 59 6.52 -1.32 -2.19
N SER A 60 5.58 -0.44 -2.44
CA SER A 60 5.47 0.32 -3.69
C SER A 60 5.08 1.75 -3.38
N GLU A 61 5.81 2.68 -3.97
CA GLU A 61 5.59 4.10 -3.82
C GLU A 61 4.55 4.58 -4.84
N ILE A 62 3.73 5.53 -4.37
CA ILE A 62 2.73 6.23 -5.20
C ILE A 62 2.86 7.72 -4.88
N THR A 63 3.17 8.51 -5.89
CA THR A 63 3.16 9.97 -5.75
C THR A 63 1.90 10.53 -6.37
N PHE A 64 1.23 11.40 -5.64
CA PHE A 64 0.11 12.23 -6.08
C PHE A 64 0.61 13.67 -6.22
N VAL A 65 0.34 14.29 -7.36
CA VAL A 65 0.61 15.71 -7.58
C VAL A 65 -0.71 16.41 -7.86
N LEU A 66 -1.09 17.34 -6.99
CA LEU A 66 -2.30 18.15 -7.12
C LEU A 66 -1.94 19.57 -7.55
N MET A 67 -2.39 19.97 -8.73
CA MET A 67 -2.14 21.30 -9.28
C MET A 67 -3.39 21.88 -9.93
N GLY A 68 -3.97 22.94 -9.34
CA GLY A 68 -5.23 23.51 -9.83
C GLY A 68 -6.31 22.43 -9.99
N ALA A 69 -6.89 22.25 -11.17
CA ALA A 69 -7.88 21.22 -11.48
C ALA A 69 -7.25 19.89 -11.93
N LYS A 70 -5.93 19.77 -11.96
CA LYS A 70 -5.23 18.58 -12.45
C LYS A 70 -4.80 17.69 -11.28
N ILE A 71 -4.81 16.38 -11.52
CA ILE A 71 -4.19 15.38 -10.68
C ILE A 71 -3.25 14.53 -11.54
N ILE A 72 -2.02 14.35 -11.08
CA ILE A 72 -1.06 13.45 -11.68
C ILE A 72 -0.74 12.37 -10.64
N THR A 73 -0.67 11.13 -11.08
CA THR A 73 -0.22 10.02 -10.24
C THR A 73 0.98 9.35 -10.89
N ILE A 74 2.01 9.06 -10.09
CA ILE A 74 3.22 8.37 -10.54
C ILE A 74 3.38 7.11 -9.70
N ARG A 75 3.60 5.98 -10.34
CA ARG A 75 3.84 4.69 -9.70
C ARG A 75 4.69 3.78 -10.59
N HIS A 76 5.47 2.92 -9.98
CA HIS A 76 6.35 1.97 -10.69
C HIS A 76 5.91 0.51 -10.51
N SER A 77 4.72 0.29 -9.96
CA SER A 77 4.10 -1.02 -9.86
C SER A 77 2.63 -0.97 -10.26
N ASP A 78 2.14 -2.07 -10.84
CA ASP A 78 0.70 -2.20 -11.06
C ASP A 78 -0.02 -2.39 -9.73
N SER A 79 -1.02 -1.55 -9.48
CA SER A 79 -1.78 -1.52 -8.23
C SER A 79 -3.21 -1.96 -8.46
N TYR A 80 -3.66 -2.92 -7.67
CA TYR A 80 -5.05 -3.38 -7.66
C TYR A 80 -6.04 -2.22 -7.46
N SER A 81 -5.76 -1.31 -6.52
CA SER A 81 -6.60 -0.15 -6.21
C SER A 81 -6.79 0.75 -7.43
N PHE A 82 -5.73 1.00 -8.21
CA PHE A 82 -5.84 1.80 -9.43
C PHE A 82 -6.69 1.12 -10.50
N ARG A 83 -6.58 -0.20 -10.66
CA ARG A 83 -7.45 -0.93 -11.60
C ARG A 83 -8.91 -0.87 -11.20
N VAL A 84 -9.21 -1.11 -9.92
CA VAL A 84 -10.60 -1.03 -9.40
C VAL A 84 -11.13 0.38 -9.59
N PHE A 85 -10.39 1.39 -9.16
CA PHE A 85 -10.82 2.78 -9.26
C PHE A 85 -11.02 3.23 -10.70
N SER A 86 -10.14 2.86 -11.64
CA SER A 86 -10.30 3.19 -13.05
C SER A 86 -11.60 2.59 -13.64
N HIS A 87 -11.96 1.36 -13.26
CA HIS A 87 -13.24 0.76 -13.66
C HIS A 87 -14.45 1.49 -13.07
N GLN A 88 -14.32 2.02 -11.85
CA GLN A 88 -15.37 2.84 -11.24
C GLN A 88 -15.55 4.17 -11.98
N LEU A 89 -14.44 4.84 -12.33
CA LEU A 89 -14.46 6.08 -13.08
C LEU A 89 -15.12 5.96 -14.46
N LEU A 90 -14.86 4.86 -15.18
CA LEU A 90 -15.45 4.61 -16.50
C LEU A 90 -16.99 4.53 -16.47
N ARG A 91 -17.59 4.30 -15.31
CA ARG A 91 -19.04 4.24 -15.13
C ARG A 91 -19.67 5.61 -14.79
N GLN A 92 -18.84 6.61 -14.48
CA GLN A 92 -19.31 7.96 -14.09
C GLN A 92 -19.38 8.86 -15.33
N LYS A 93 -20.46 9.60 -15.45
CA LYS A 93 -20.67 10.52 -16.59
C LYS A 93 -19.92 11.86 -16.45
N GLN A 94 -19.65 12.27 -15.23
CA GLN A 94 -18.89 13.47 -14.91
C GLN A 94 -17.93 13.16 -13.77
N ILE A 95 -16.69 13.56 -13.93
CA ILE A 95 -15.62 13.31 -12.97
C ILE A 95 -14.98 14.65 -12.63
N SER A 96 -14.99 15.04 -11.35
CA SER A 96 -14.26 16.20 -10.86
C SER A 96 -13.00 15.76 -10.10
N ARG A 97 -11.99 16.63 -10.04
CA ARG A 97 -10.78 16.41 -9.23
C ARG A 97 -11.12 16.09 -7.78
N ASP A 98 -12.10 16.82 -7.23
CA ASP A 98 -12.51 16.69 -5.82
C ASP A 98 -13.13 15.33 -5.50
N GLN A 99 -13.50 14.55 -6.51
CA GLN A 99 -13.98 13.18 -6.39
C GLN A 99 -12.88 12.15 -6.70
N VAL A 100 -11.95 12.46 -7.62
CA VAL A 100 -10.92 11.53 -8.07
C VAL A 100 -9.90 11.22 -6.97
N PHE A 101 -9.36 12.25 -6.33
CA PHE A 101 -8.33 12.05 -5.32
C PHE A 101 -8.85 11.33 -4.08
N PRO A 102 -9.95 11.78 -3.43
CA PRO A 102 -10.52 11.05 -2.30
C PRO A 102 -10.97 9.64 -2.65
N GLY A 103 -11.63 9.44 -3.79
CA GLY A 103 -12.10 8.12 -4.20
C GLY A 103 -10.97 7.14 -4.50
N LEU A 104 -9.85 7.62 -5.04
CA LEU A 104 -8.66 6.79 -5.22
C LEU A 104 -8.01 6.44 -3.88
N LEU A 105 -7.90 7.41 -2.95
CA LEU A 105 -7.40 7.14 -1.61
C LEU A 105 -8.29 6.15 -0.86
N GLU A 106 -9.62 6.30 -0.92
CA GLU A 106 -10.57 5.36 -0.33
C GLU A 106 -10.33 3.94 -0.85
N THR A 107 -10.23 3.77 -2.17
CA THR A 107 -9.94 2.46 -2.78
C THR A 107 -8.58 1.89 -2.34
N ILE A 108 -7.58 2.74 -2.09
CA ILE A 108 -6.29 2.32 -1.55
C ILE A 108 -6.45 1.87 -0.09
N VAL A 109 -7.15 2.66 0.74
CA VAL A 109 -7.39 2.34 2.15
C VAL A 109 -8.17 1.04 2.30
N ASP A 110 -9.24 0.85 1.52
CA ASP A 110 -10.03 -0.39 1.50
C ASP A 110 -9.13 -1.60 1.20
N ARG A 111 -8.25 -1.48 0.20
CA ARG A 111 -7.30 -2.56 -0.10
C ARG A 111 -6.32 -2.84 1.04
N GLN A 112 -5.87 -1.80 1.74
CA GLN A 112 -4.99 -2.00 2.90
C GLN A 112 -5.75 -2.64 4.08
N ALA A 113 -7.05 -2.36 4.25
CA ALA A 113 -7.91 -3.03 5.22
C ALA A 113 -8.05 -4.53 4.90
N ASP A 114 -8.34 -4.90 3.65
CA ASP A 114 -8.37 -6.31 3.20
C ASP A 114 -7.05 -7.05 3.54
N VAL A 115 -5.92 -6.36 3.36
CA VAL A 115 -4.60 -6.92 3.68
C VAL A 115 -4.46 -7.20 5.18
N LEU A 116 -4.92 -6.28 6.03
CA LEU A 116 -4.92 -6.46 7.49
C LEU A 116 -5.81 -7.61 7.92
N GLU A 117 -7.01 -7.73 7.35
CA GLU A 117 -7.93 -8.85 7.64
C GLU A 117 -7.28 -10.19 7.31
N ARG A 118 -6.56 -10.28 6.20
CA ARG A 118 -5.84 -11.49 5.81
C ARG A 118 -4.73 -11.85 6.80
N PHE A 119 -3.96 -10.86 7.25
CA PHE A 119 -2.92 -11.10 8.27
C PHE A 119 -3.53 -11.52 9.60
N GLY A 120 -4.67 -10.93 9.99
CA GLY A 120 -5.43 -11.35 11.15
C GLY A 120 -5.86 -12.82 11.06
N ALA A 121 -6.46 -13.21 9.94
CA ALA A 121 -6.86 -14.61 9.70
C ALA A 121 -5.66 -15.59 9.69
N GLU A 122 -4.50 -15.16 9.17
CA GLU A 122 -3.28 -15.98 9.18
C GLU A 122 -2.74 -16.15 10.60
N LEU A 123 -2.71 -15.08 11.42
CA LEU A 123 -2.33 -15.16 12.83
C LEU A 123 -3.26 -16.08 13.63
N ASP A 124 -4.58 -15.97 13.42
CA ASP A 124 -5.56 -16.85 14.05
C ASP A 124 -5.33 -18.32 13.69
N ARG A 125 -5.00 -18.58 12.42
CA ARG A 125 -4.65 -19.94 11.97
C ARG A 125 -3.39 -20.46 12.66
N LEU A 126 -2.35 -19.63 12.72
CA LEU A 126 -1.10 -20.00 13.41
C LEU A 126 -1.35 -20.25 14.89
N SER A 127 -2.10 -19.36 15.55
CA SER A 127 -2.49 -19.51 16.96
C SER A 127 -3.23 -20.82 17.20
N LYS A 128 -4.26 -21.11 16.40
CA LYS A 128 -5.01 -22.38 16.50
C LYS A 128 -4.12 -23.60 16.30
N ASN A 129 -3.16 -23.53 15.39
CA ASN A 129 -2.20 -24.62 15.17
C ASN A 129 -1.27 -24.87 16.38
N ILE A 130 -0.95 -23.82 17.13
CA ILE A 130 -0.13 -23.91 18.33
C ILE A 130 -0.96 -24.45 19.52
N PHE A 131 -2.15 -23.87 19.75
CA PHE A 131 -2.92 -24.08 20.99
C PHE A 131 -3.96 -25.22 20.90
N ARG A 132 -4.48 -25.61 19.69
CA ARG A 132 -5.41 -26.74 19.52
C ARG A 132 -4.85 -28.11 19.94
N ARG A 133 -3.57 -28.20 20.27
CA ARG A 133 -2.91 -29.42 20.71
C ARG A 133 -3.04 -29.67 22.22
N ASP A 134 -3.65 -28.73 22.95
CA ASP A 134 -3.84 -28.84 24.42
C ASP A 134 -5.24 -29.30 24.81
N GLU A 135 -6.19 -29.50 23.88
CA GLU A 135 -7.50 -30.08 24.21
C GLU A 135 -7.39 -31.61 24.33
N PRO A 136 -7.83 -32.19 25.46
CA PRO A 136 -7.78 -33.63 25.70
C PRO A 136 -8.97 -34.33 25.04
N GLU A 137 -9.00 -34.47 23.72
CA GLU A 137 -9.87 -35.44 23.08
C GLU A 137 -9.18 -36.80 23.08
N GLY A 138 -9.90 -37.80 23.62
CA GLY A 138 -9.47 -39.12 23.99
C GLY A 138 -8.53 -39.84 23.01
N LYS A 139 -7.46 -40.40 23.56
CA LYS A 139 -6.62 -41.46 23.04
C LYS A 139 -5.91 -41.29 21.68
N ALA A 140 -5.43 -40.08 21.36
CA ALA A 140 -4.42 -39.96 20.32
C ALA A 140 -3.14 -39.31 20.95
N SER A 141 -2.06 -40.07 20.87
CA SER A 141 -0.69 -39.76 21.26
C SER A 141 -0.38 -38.26 21.35
N LYS A 142 0.06 -37.78 22.54
CA LYS A 142 0.74 -36.51 22.76
C LYS A 142 1.99 -36.42 21.87
N ARG A 143 1.81 -36.15 20.58
CA ARG A 143 2.96 -35.78 19.75
C ARG A 143 3.24 -34.30 19.98
N VAL A 144 4.19 -34.02 20.86
CA VAL A 144 4.88 -32.74 20.92
C VAL A 144 5.26 -32.36 19.48
N PRO A 145 4.97 -31.13 19.01
CA PRO A 145 5.40 -30.70 17.69
C PRO A 145 6.90 -30.95 17.58
N GLY A 146 7.32 -31.72 16.59
CA GLY A 146 8.75 -31.90 16.36
C GLY A 146 9.42 -30.54 16.20
N ALA A 147 10.65 -30.37 16.62
CA ALA A 147 11.40 -29.11 16.56
C ALA A 147 11.31 -28.43 15.18
N ARG A 148 11.16 -29.21 14.12
CA ARG A 148 10.94 -28.71 12.75
C ARG A 148 9.59 -27.97 12.60
N ALA A 149 8.50 -28.49 13.15
CA ALA A 149 7.18 -27.87 13.05
C ALA A 149 7.12 -26.57 13.85
N LEU A 150 7.74 -26.54 15.03
CA LEU A 150 7.86 -25.31 15.82
C LEU A 150 8.69 -24.26 15.11
N ARG A 151 9.80 -24.64 14.50
CA ARG A 151 10.66 -23.71 13.72
C ARG A 151 9.87 -23.09 12.54
N LEU A 152 9.11 -23.87 11.78
CA LEU A 152 8.29 -23.36 10.68
C LEU A 152 7.22 -22.37 11.18
N THR A 153 6.55 -22.68 12.28
CA THR A 153 5.55 -21.78 12.87
C THR A 153 6.19 -20.46 13.33
N LEU A 154 7.38 -20.50 13.93
CA LEU A 154 8.10 -19.29 14.32
C LEU A 154 8.55 -18.46 13.11
N GLN A 155 8.95 -19.10 12.03
CA GLN A 155 9.28 -18.40 10.78
C GLN A 155 8.06 -17.72 10.18
N ASP A 156 6.91 -18.41 10.12
CA ASP A 156 5.65 -17.84 9.63
C ASP A 156 5.21 -16.66 10.52
N LEU A 157 5.30 -16.81 11.84
CA LEU A 157 4.97 -15.72 12.78
C LEU A 157 5.87 -14.50 12.58
N GLY A 158 7.18 -14.72 12.42
CA GLY A 158 8.14 -13.65 12.13
C GLY A 158 7.81 -12.92 10.83
N ARG A 159 7.49 -13.68 9.76
CA ARG A 159 7.10 -13.12 8.46
C ARG A 159 5.83 -12.26 8.56
N VAL A 160 4.78 -12.76 9.22
CA VAL A 160 3.54 -11.99 9.38
C VAL A 160 3.77 -10.75 10.24
N GLY A 161 4.58 -10.85 11.29
CA GLY A 161 4.95 -9.72 12.14
C GLY A 161 5.69 -8.61 11.38
N ASP A 162 6.65 -8.97 10.51
CA ASP A 162 7.33 -8.02 9.64
C ASP A 162 6.36 -7.32 8.67
N LEU A 163 5.47 -8.08 8.03
CA LEU A 163 4.47 -7.54 7.11
C LEU A 163 3.47 -6.61 7.81
N LEU A 164 3.04 -6.93 9.02
CA LEU A 164 2.18 -6.06 9.84
C LEU A 164 2.87 -4.75 10.20
N THR A 165 4.17 -4.80 10.53
CA THR A 165 4.95 -3.59 10.82
C THR A 165 5.02 -2.68 9.59
N ARG A 166 5.34 -3.23 8.43
CA ARG A 166 5.35 -2.48 7.15
C ARG A 166 3.97 -1.92 6.82
N GLN A 167 2.92 -2.70 7.04
CA GLN A 167 1.54 -2.26 6.80
C GLN A 167 1.16 -1.09 7.71
N ARG A 168 1.52 -1.15 8.99
CA ARG A 168 1.32 -0.03 9.93
C ARG A 168 2.00 1.25 9.41
N ASP A 169 3.25 1.15 8.97
CA ASP A 169 4.02 2.29 8.50
C ASP A 169 3.38 2.89 7.23
N CYS A 170 2.89 2.06 6.31
CA CYS A 170 2.11 2.51 5.15
C CYS A 170 0.86 3.28 5.56
N LEU A 171 0.09 2.79 6.53
CA LEU A 171 -1.13 3.45 7.00
C LEU A 171 -0.85 4.79 7.70
N VAL A 172 0.24 4.89 8.45
CA VAL A 172 0.66 6.15 9.07
C VAL A 172 0.96 7.21 7.99
N ILE A 173 1.66 6.84 6.93
CA ILE A 173 1.95 7.77 5.82
C ILE A 173 0.64 8.18 5.13
N LEU A 174 -0.26 7.24 4.84
CA LEU A 174 -1.56 7.54 4.25
C LEU A 174 -2.38 8.51 5.10
N LEU A 175 -2.33 8.36 6.43
CA LEU A 175 -3.02 9.24 7.36
C LEU A 175 -2.49 10.68 7.30
N LEU A 176 -1.20 10.87 7.03
CA LEU A 176 -0.59 12.19 6.91
C LEU A 176 -0.95 12.90 5.59
N LEU A 177 -1.30 12.14 4.54
CA LEU A 177 -1.70 12.72 3.26
C LEU A 177 -3.01 13.51 3.35
N LEU A 178 -4.00 13.02 4.11
CA LEU A 178 -5.33 13.60 4.18
C LEU A 178 -5.36 15.07 4.62
N PRO A 179 -4.78 15.44 5.79
CA PRO A 179 -4.72 16.84 6.20
C PRO A 179 -3.88 17.70 5.26
N TYR A 180 -2.81 17.13 4.68
CA TYR A 180 -1.96 17.86 3.75
C TYR A 180 -2.67 18.17 2.41
N ALA A 181 -3.50 17.26 1.94
CA ALA A 181 -4.28 17.47 0.71
C ALA A 181 -5.41 18.51 0.89
N SER A 182 -5.90 18.71 2.14
CA SER A 182 -7.02 19.59 2.45
C SER A 182 -6.62 21.05 2.70
N ASN A 183 -5.34 21.31 2.96
CA ASN A 183 -4.79 22.65 3.16
C ASN A 183 -4.50 23.34 1.83
#